data_3e3edeb4cafd599e7dee63d52938e767
#
_entry.id   3e3edeb4cafd599e7dee63d52938e767
#
_cell.length_a   1.000
_cell.length_b   1.000
_cell.length_c   1.000
_cell.angle_alpha   90.00
_cell.angle_beta   90.00
_cell.angle_gamma   90.00
#
_symmetry.space_group_name_H-M   'P 1'
#
loop_
_entity.id
_entity.type
_entity.pdbx_description
1 polymer ?
#
loop_
_entity_poly.entity_id
_entity_poly.type
_entity_poly.pdbx_seq_one_letter_code
_entity_poly.pdbx_strand_id
1 'polypeptide(L)'
;MKCKKLVSLFLSLLLATALDVPACAAFEDVFADGSADGTRDGSLFLSGETVRSSAAVNGVLLAAGRTVGVNGTGAYVMAAGYEVTLGGTAENDAFLAGYSIGVSGTAQRDVFAAGQSITVNGTVGRDLYAAANTVTITGSVGGD
;
A
#
# COMPACT_ATOMS: atom_id res chain seq x y z
N MET A 1 -5.80 48.09 -31.60
CA MET A 1 -4.91 46.91 -31.79
C MET A 1 -4.15 46.53 -30.51
N LYS A 2 -3.84 47.41 -29.60
CA LYS A 2 -3.10 47.08 -28.38
C LYS A 2 -3.94 46.27 -27.36
N CYS A 3 -5.25 46.49 -27.24
CA CYS A 3 -6.11 45.74 -26.30
C CYS A 3 -6.29 44.25 -26.63
N LYS A 4 -6.33 43.88 -27.93
CA LYS A 4 -6.47 42.46 -28.33
C LYS A 4 -5.26 41.62 -27.96
N LYS A 5 -4.05 42.22 -28.01
CA LYS A 5 -2.82 41.53 -27.62
C LYS A 5 -2.71 41.39 -26.09
N LEU A 6 -3.23 42.38 -25.33
CA LEU A 6 -3.26 42.34 -23.87
C LEU A 6 -4.26 41.28 -23.37
N VAL A 7 -5.44 41.21 -23.99
CA VAL A 7 -6.46 40.21 -23.64
C VAL A 7 -5.97 38.79 -23.96
N SER A 8 -5.27 38.59 -25.07
CA SER A 8 -4.68 37.29 -25.41
C SER A 8 -3.58 36.89 -24.45
N LEU A 9 -2.77 37.85 -23.97
CA LEU A 9 -1.72 37.59 -22.99
C LEU A 9 -2.30 37.26 -21.61
N PHE A 10 -3.37 37.94 -21.19
CA PHE A 10 -4.09 37.65 -19.95
C PHE A 10 -4.79 36.30 -20.01
N LEU A 11 -5.40 35.96 -21.13
CA LEU A 11 -6.08 34.68 -21.31
C LEU A 11 -5.09 33.50 -21.31
N SER A 12 -3.92 33.67 -21.94
CA SER A 12 -2.88 32.64 -21.91
C SER A 12 -2.23 32.49 -20.53
N LEU A 13 -2.06 33.57 -19.77
CA LEU A 13 -1.57 33.54 -18.40
C LEU A 13 -2.60 32.90 -17.44
N LEU A 14 -3.89 33.21 -17.63
CA LEU A 14 -4.97 32.61 -16.85
C LEU A 14 -5.13 31.12 -17.15
N LEU A 15 -4.92 30.71 -18.40
CA LEU A 15 -4.95 29.31 -18.81
C LEU A 15 -3.74 28.54 -18.27
N ALA A 16 -2.56 29.17 -18.20
CA ALA A 16 -1.37 28.60 -17.62
C ALA A 16 -1.50 28.39 -16.11
N THR A 17 -2.18 29.27 -15.39
CA THR A 17 -2.46 29.11 -13.94
C THR A 17 -3.61 28.15 -13.65
N ALA A 18 -4.50 27.91 -14.60
CA ALA A 18 -5.58 26.92 -14.47
C ALA A 18 -5.12 25.49 -14.77
N LEU A 19 -3.92 25.31 -15.32
CA LEU A 19 -3.31 24.00 -15.58
C LEU A 19 -2.36 23.53 -14.45
N ASP A 20 -2.16 24.33 -13.42
CA ASP A 20 -1.60 23.88 -12.16
C ASP A 20 -2.68 23.16 -11.31
N VAL A 21 -3.38 22.23 -11.92
CA VAL A 21 -3.99 21.16 -11.15
C VAL A 21 -2.82 20.21 -10.85
N PRO A 22 -2.40 20.05 -9.60
CA PRO A 22 -1.44 19.02 -9.26
C PRO A 22 -2.12 17.68 -9.53
N ALA A 23 -1.99 17.19 -10.76
CA ALA A 23 -2.36 15.82 -11.12
C ALA A 23 -1.45 14.78 -10.41
N CYS A 24 -0.66 15.23 -9.46
CA CYS A 24 0.25 14.44 -8.63
C CYS A 24 -0.19 14.27 -7.20
N ALA A 25 -1.43 14.64 -6.84
CA ALA A 25 -1.91 14.50 -5.47
C ALA A 25 -2.26 13.05 -5.07
N ALA A 26 -2.04 12.06 -5.93
CA ALA A 26 -2.40 10.67 -5.64
C ALA A 26 -1.21 9.75 -5.37
N PHE A 27 -0.01 10.16 -5.70
CA PHE A 27 1.21 9.43 -5.39
C PHE A 27 2.15 10.39 -4.65
N GLU A 28 2.02 10.44 -3.34
CA GLU A 28 3.11 10.94 -2.54
C GLU A 28 4.19 9.87 -2.56
N ASP A 29 5.03 10.09 -3.53
CA ASP A 29 6.39 9.66 -3.67
C ASP A 29 6.86 8.60 -2.70
N VAL A 30 7.37 7.45 -3.14
CA VAL A 30 8.72 7.27 -2.70
C VAL A 30 9.26 5.92 -3.10
N PHE A 31 10.28 5.96 -3.87
CA PHE A 31 11.38 5.01 -3.76
C PHE A 31 12.18 5.37 -2.49
N ALA A 32 11.62 5.11 -1.31
CA ALA A 32 12.41 5.14 -0.09
C ALA A 32 13.22 3.86 -0.06
N ASP A 33 14.49 3.97 0.24
CA ASP A 33 15.42 2.86 0.37
C ASP A 33 14.98 1.96 1.55
N GLY A 34 13.94 1.18 1.29
CA GLY A 34 13.48 0.09 2.10
C GLY A 34 12.73 0.41 3.39
N SER A 35 12.60 1.65 3.87
CA SER A 35 11.89 1.91 5.12
C SER A 35 11.05 3.18 5.12
N ALA A 36 9.88 3.13 5.75
CA ALA A 36 9.02 4.29 5.97
C ALA A 36 8.39 4.28 7.36
N ASP A 37 8.28 5.47 7.93
CA ASP A 37 7.61 5.74 9.19
C ASP A 37 6.76 7.03 9.11
N GLY A 38 6.06 7.37 10.19
CA GLY A 38 5.20 8.55 10.26
C GLY A 38 3.85 8.38 9.59
N THR A 39 3.17 9.50 9.29
CA THR A 39 1.85 9.50 8.67
C THR A 39 1.95 9.98 7.22
N ARG A 40 1.20 9.32 6.33
CA ARG A 40 1.10 9.66 4.90
C ARG A 40 -0.36 9.83 4.52
N ASP A 41 -0.70 10.95 3.89
CA ASP A 41 -2.06 11.25 3.47
C ASP A 41 -2.44 10.68 2.09
N GLY A 42 -1.48 10.09 1.39
CA GLY A 42 -1.68 9.45 0.09
C GLY A 42 -1.26 7.99 0.11
N SER A 43 -1.08 7.43 -1.08
CA SER A 43 -0.55 6.08 -1.24
C SER A 43 0.97 6.07 -1.12
N LEU A 44 1.51 5.04 -0.51
CA LEU A 44 2.95 4.85 -0.30
C LEU A 44 3.44 3.65 -1.11
N PHE A 45 4.49 3.85 -1.87
CA PHE A 45 5.18 2.80 -2.62
C PHE A 45 6.59 2.61 -2.06
N LEU A 46 6.91 1.39 -1.64
CA LEU A 46 8.22 1.03 -1.10
C LEU A 46 8.82 -0.12 -1.91
N SER A 47 10.09 0.00 -2.25
CA SER A 47 10.83 -1.07 -2.88
C SER A 47 12.28 -1.16 -2.37
N GLY A 48 12.84 -2.35 -2.37
CA GLY A 48 14.21 -2.58 -1.90
C GLY A 48 14.48 -4.05 -1.65
N GLU A 49 15.68 -4.41 -1.27
CA GLU A 49 16.00 -5.78 -0.86
C GLU A 49 15.28 -6.13 0.46
N THR A 50 15.35 -5.22 1.44
CA THR A 50 14.60 -5.33 2.70
C THR A 50 13.71 -4.11 2.84
N VAL A 51 12.42 -4.33 2.87
CA VAL A 51 11.39 -3.28 2.97
C VAL A 51 10.69 -3.38 4.32
N ARG A 52 10.62 -2.27 5.03
CA ARG A 52 9.91 -2.19 6.32
C ARG A 52 9.08 -0.92 6.39
N SER A 53 7.81 -1.05 6.68
CA SER A 53 6.91 0.08 6.88
C SER A 53 6.31 0.05 8.28
N SER A 54 6.55 1.10 9.05
CA SER A 54 5.81 1.41 10.28
C SER A 54 4.92 2.64 10.10
N ALA A 55 4.80 3.13 8.87
CA ALA A 55 3.98 4.30 8.55
C ALA A 55 2.48 4.02 8.69
N ALA A 56 1.74 5.08 9.03
CA ALA A 56 0.29 5.12 8.91
C ALA A 56 -0.07 5.76 7.56
N VAL A 57 -0.62 4.96 6.65
CA VAL A 57 -0.91 5.34 5.27
C VAL A 57 -2.41 5.39 5.06
N ASN A 58 -2.97 6.57 4.78
CA ASN A 58 -4.41 6.73 4.53
C ASN A 58 -4.86 6.22 3.14
N GLY A 59 -3.92 5.83 2.30
CA GLY A 59 -4.15 5.25 0.98
C GLY A 59 -3.67 3.81 0.87
N VAL A 60 -3.23 3.44 -0.32
CA VAL A 60 -2.66 2.13 -0.60
C VAL A 60 -1.20 2.09 -0.16
N LEU A 61 -0.85 1.14 0.68
CA LEU A 61 0.54 0.79 0.98
C LEU A 61 0.96 -0.35 0.07
N LEU A 62 1.87 -0.07 -0.85
CA LEU A 62 2.44 -1.06 -1.76
C LEU A 62 3.92 -1.26 -1.44
N ALA A 63 4.30 -2.48 -1.09
CA ALA A 63 5.65 -2.83 -0.70
C ALA A 63 6.17 -4.04 -1.51
N ALA A 64 7.34 -3.89 -2.11
CA ALA A 64 7.94 -4.94 -2.91
C ALA A 64 9.44 -5.10 -2.59
N GLY A 65 9.87 -6.33 -2.35
CA GLY A 65 11.27 -6.61 -2.03
C GLY A 65 11.53 -8.08 -1.78
N ARG A 66 12.75 -8.42 -1.40
CA ARG A 66 13.06 -9.79 -1.00
C ARG A 66 12.42 -10.13 0.35
N THR A 67 12.63 -9.26 1.34
CA THR A 67 12.01 -9.35 2.66
C THR A 67 11.15 -8.11 2.89
N VAL A 68 9.86 -8.30 3.09
CA VAL A 68 8.88 -7.23 3.25
C VAL A 68 8.17 -7.37 4.59
N GLY A 69 8.29 -6.35 5.43
CA GLY A 69 7.60 -6.25 6.72
C GLY A 69 6.70 -5.01 6.77
N VAL A 70 5.41 -5.21 6.88
CA VAL A 70 4.42 -4.15 7.05
C VAL A 70 3.92 -4.18 8.49
N ASN A 71 4.41 -3.24 9.32
CA ASN A 71 4.05 -3.12 10.74
C ASN A 71 3.21 -1.87 11.04
N GLY A 72 3.04 -0.99 10.07
CA GLY A 72 2.19 0.20 10.15
C GLY A 72 0.73 -0.09 9.78
N THR A 73 0.04 0.96 9.40
CA THR A 73 -1.38 0.89 8.97
C THR A 73 -1.48 1.33 7.52
N GLY A 74 -2.32 0.66 6.75
CA GLY A 74 -2.68 1.07 5.39
C GLY A 74 -4.17 0.87 5.16
N ALA A 75 -4.80 1.77 4.40
CA ALA A 75 -6.19 1.56 4.00
C ALA A 75 -6.31 0.25 3.20
N TYR A 76 -5.41 0.04 2.26
CA TYR A 76 -5.19 -1.24 1.58
C TYR A 76 -3.69 -1.58 1.65
N VAL A 77 -3.37 -2.85 1.86
CA VAL A 77 -1.98 -3.32 1.89
C VAL A 77 -1.73 -4.29 0.74
N MET A 78 -0.75 -3.98 -0.08
CA MET A 78 -0.26 -4.85 -1.15
C MET A 78 1.22 -5.12 -0.91
N ALA A 79 1.59 -6.36 -0.66
CA ALA A 79 2.98 -6.72 -0.38
C ALA A 79 3.41 -7.94 -1.20
N ALA A 80 4.59 -7.83 -1.81
CA ALA A 80 5.16 -8.90 -2.63
C ALA A 80 6.65 -9.09 -2.35
N GLY A 81 7.08 -10.35 -2.18
CA GLY A 81 8.47 -10.66 -1.90
C GLY A 81 8.74 -12.14 -1.70
N TYR A 82 9.98 -12.48 -1.39
CA TYR A 82 10.31 -13.86 -1.00
C TYR A 82 9.74 -14.16 0.39
N GLU A 83 9.96 -13.27 1.33
CA GLU A 83 9.39 -13.31 2.68
C GLU A 83 8.52 -12.06 2.91
N VAL A 84 7.25 -12.26 3.21
CA VAL A 84 6.27 -11.19 3.40
C VAL A 84 5.61 -11.34 4.75
N THR A 85 5.64 -10.29 5.57
CA THR A 85 4.99 -10.27 6.88
C THR A 85 4.06 -9.06 6.99
N LEU A 86 2.80 -9.32 7.32
CA LEU A 86 1.83 -8.32 7.73
C LEU A 86 1.71 -8.39 9.26
N GLY A 87 2.44 -7.51 9.95
CA GLY A 87 2.40 -7.37 11.41
C GLY A 87 1.56 -6.20 11.91
N GLY A 88 1.24 -5.27 11.01
CA GLY A 88 0.41 -4.09 11.27
C GLY A 88 -1.06 -4.29 10.94
N THR A 89 -1.71 -3.23 10.46
CA THR A 89 -3.16 -3.24 10.18
C THR A 89 -3.45 -2.85 8.73
N ALA A 90 -4.22 -3.68 8.03
CA ALA A 90 -4.93 -3.29 6.81
C ALA A 90 -6.38 -2.95 7.19
N GLU A 91 -6.78 -1.71 6.99
CA GLU A 91 -8.13 -1.24 7.34
C GLU A 91 -9.22 -1.81 6.42
N ASN A 92 -8.84 -2.19 5.22
CA ASN A 92 -9.68 -2.92 4.28
C ASN A 92 -9.01 -4.24 3.93
N ASP A 93 -8.65 -4.44 2.67
CA ASP A 93 -8.16 -5.71 2.18
C ASP A 93 -6.62 -5.74 2.14
N ALA A 94 -6.06 -6.93 2.31
CA ALA A 94 -4.63 -7.19 2.15
C ALA A 94 -4.38 -8.19 1.01
N PHE A 95 -3.44 -7.84 0.13
CA PHE A 95 -2.99 -8.65 -1.00
C PHE A 95 -1.51 -9.01 -0.78
N LEU A 96 -1.24 -10.28 -0.52
CA LEU A 96 0.09 -10.75 -0.16
C LEU A 96 0.56 -11.83 -1.13
N ALA A 97 1.75 -11.67 -1.68
CA ALA A 97 2.34 -12.64 -2.58
C ALA A 97 3.81 -12.91 -2.21
N GLY A 98 4.17 -14.18 -2.06
CA GLY A 98 5.54 -14.51 -1.69
C GLY A 98 5.79 -16.00 -1.49
N TYR A 99 7.04 -16.37 -1.30
CA TYR A 99 7.37 -17.75 -0.96
C TYR A 99 6.89 -18.09 0.45
N SER A 100 7.19 -17.24 1.42
CA SER A 100 6.74 -17.36 2.81
C SER A 100 5.93 -16.12 3.20
N ILE A 101 4.71 -16.33 3.67
CA ILE A 101 3.79 -15.25 4.05
C ILE A 101 3.36 -15.45 5.50
N GLY A 102 3.55 -14.42 6.32
CA GLY A 102 3.09 -14.35 7.71
C GLY A 102 2.07 -13.24 7.91
N VAL A 103 0.93 -13.55 8.47
CA VAL A 103 -0.07 -12.58 8.89
C VAL A 103 -0.20 -12.67 10.40
N SER A 104 0.47 -11.77 11.11
CA SER A 104 0.44 -11.69 12.58
C SER A 104 -0.33 -10.46 13.09
N GLY A 105 -0.59 -9.51 12.20
CA GLY A 105 -1.38 -8.32 12.48
C GLY A 105 -2.87 -8.52 12.22
N THR A 106 -3.53 -7.45 11.79
CA THR A 106 -4.97 -7.42 11.54
C THR A 106 -5.28 -6.97 10.12
N ALA A 107 -6.10 -7.72 9.40
CA ALA A 107 -6.82 -7.22 8.25
C ALA A 107 -8.29 -7.09 8.65
N GLN A 108 -8.86 -5.90 8.55
CA GLN A 108 -10.25 -5.69 9.00
C GLN A 108 -11.29 -6.30 8.07
N ARG A 109 -10.91 -6.58 6.81
CA ARG A 109 -11.75 -7.24 5.82
C ARG A 109 -11.07 -8.49 5.29
N ASP A 110 -10.77 -8.54 4.01
CA ASP A 110 -10.37 -9.76 3.32
C ASP A 110 -8.84 -9.85 3.18
N VAL A 111 -8.31 -11.05 3.20
CA VAL A 111 -6.92 -11.34 2.90
C VAL A 111 -6.82 -12.26 1.69
N PHE A 112 -6.07 -11.81 0.69
CA PHE A 112 -5.71 -12.59 -0.49
C PHE A 112 -4.22 -12.92 -0.39
N ALA A 113 -3.89 -14.18 -0.21
CA ALA A 113 -2.50 -14.62 -0.03
C ALA A 113 -2.15 -15.76 -0.99
N ALA A 114 -1.04 -15.62 -1.71
CA ALA A 114 -0.57 -16.65 -2.64
C ALA A 114 0.93 -16.90 -2.46
N GLY A 115 1.30 -18.17 -2.19
CA GLY A 115 2.69 -18.52 -1.93
C GLY A 115 2.98 -19.99 -1.77
N GLN A 116 4.15 -20.32 -1.25
CA GLN A 116 4.53 -21.69 -0.90
C GLN A 116 4.01 -22.05 0.50
N SER A 117 4.21 -21.18 1.46
CA SER A 117 3.80 -21.34 2.85
C SER A 117 3.10 -20.08 3.35
N ILE A 118 1.94 -20.25 3.93
CA ILE A 118 1.15 -19.16 4.52
C ILE A 118 0.86 -19.50 5.97
N THR A 119 1.18 -18.57 6.88
CA THR A 119 0.88 -18.69 8.30
C THR A 119 0.04 -17.49 8.74
N VAL A 120 -1.15 -17.75 9.26
CA VAL A 120 -2.06 -16.74 9.78
C VAL A 120 -2.24 -16.99 11.28
N ASN A 121 -1.61 -16.17 12.09
CA ASN A 121 -1.74 -16.17 13.56
C ASN A 121 -2.33 -14.87 14.12
N GLY A 122 -2.60 -13.90 13.22
CA GLY A 122 -3.32 -12.68 13.53
C GLY A 122 -4.83 -12.77 13.33
N THR A 123 -5.45 -11.65 12.95
CA THR A 123 -6.90 -11.55 12.76
C THR A 123 -7.24 -11.16 11.34
N VAL A 124 -8.13 -11.91 10.72
CA VAL A 124 -8.80 -11.58 9.45
C VAL A 124 -10.28 -11.34 9.76
N GLY A 125 -10.75 -10.12 9.52
CA GLY A 125 -12.09 -9.69 9.92
C GLY A 125 -13.21 -10.33 9.11
N ARG A 126 -12.95 -10.70 7.85
CA ARG A 126 -13.89 -11.37 6.95
C ARG A 126 -13.27 -12.62 6.37
N ASP A 127 -12.96 -12.65 5.08
CA ASP A 127 -12.63 -13.86 4.36
C ASP A 127 -11.12 -13.99 4.10
N LEU A 128 -10.63 -15.22 4.13
CA LEU A 128 -9.25 -15.56 3.80
C LEU A 128 -9.19 -16.41 2.53
N TYR A 129 -8.64 -15.83 1.47
CA TYR A 129 -8.37 -16.51 0.20
C TYR A 129 -6.88 -16.87 0.16
N ALA A 130 -6.55 -18.12 0.46
CA ALA A 130 -5.17 -18.60 0.53
C ALA A 130 -4.91 -19.68 -0.52
N ALA A 131 -3.87 -19.48 -1.34
CA ALA A 131 -3.37 -20.45 -2.30
C ALA A 131 -1.91 -20.78 -2.01
N ALA A 132 -1.64 -21.94 -1.43
CA ALA A 132 -0.28 -22.36 -1.07
C ALA A 132 -0.16 -23.88 -0.96
N ASN A 133 1.09 -24.38 -0.90
CA ASN A 133 1.34 -25.78 -0.58
C ASN A 133 1.01 -26.08 0.89
N THR A 134 1.27 -25.12 1.77
CA THR A 134 1.00 -25.25 3.20
C THR A 134 0.31 -23.99 3.70
N VAL A 135 -0.82 -24.16 4.36
CA VAL A 135 -1.54 -23.08 5.04
C VAL A 135 -1.74 -23.48 6.50
N THR A 136 -1.26 -22.64 7.40
CA THR A 136 -1.39 -22.83 8.85
C THR A 136 -2.18 -21.64 9.41
N ILE A 137 -3.32 -21.91 10.03
CA ILE A 137 -4.16 -20.89 10.65
C ILE A 137 -4.27 -21.20 12.13
N THR A 138 -3.71 -20.33 12.97
CA THR A 138 -3.83 -20.40 14.43
C THR A 138 -4.49 -19.14 14.99
N GLY A 139 -4.65 -18.13 14.16
CA GLY A 139 -5.35 -16.89 14.46
C GLY A 139 -6.87 -17.00 14.26
N SER A 140 -7.49 -15.86 14.02
CA SER A 140 -8.94 -15.75 13.85
C SER A 140 -9.29 -15.31 12.44
N VAL A 141 -10.26 -15.99 11.83
CA VAL A 141 -10.90 -15.60 10.57
C VAL A 141 -12.38 -15.44 10.86
N GLY A 142 -12.93 -14.24 10.58
CA GLY A 142 -14.31 -13.90 10.93
C GLY A 142 -15.36 -14.44 9.94
N GLY A 143 -14.96 -14.71 8.68
CA GLY A 143 -15.77 -15.32 7.62
C GLY A 143 -15.27 -16.72 7.25
N ASP A 144 -15.16 -16.96 5.95
CA ASP A 144 -14.72 -18.23 5.35
C ASP A 144 -13.26 -18.22 4.91
#